data_dbeeeae30c185c4918800d8ca4d5f6c9
#
_entry.id   dbeeeae30c185c4918800d8ca4d5f6c9
#
_cell.length_a   1.000
_cell.length_b   1.000
_cell.length_c   1.000
_cell.angle_alpha   90.00
_cell.angle_beta   90.00
_cell.angle_gamma   90.00
#
_symmetry.space_group_name_H-M   'P 1'
#
loop_
_entity.id
_entity.type
_entity.pdbx_description
1 polymer ?
#
loop_
_entity_poly.entity_id
_entity_poly.type
_entity_poly.pdbx_seq_one_letter_code
_entity_poly.pdbx_strand_id
1 'polypeptide(L)'
;MIVYHGTTSKFDHFDITNLGEGEGKSKFGVGHYASSVYDTATLYAGKCKGETKYVYTLEVPDLTDTKHIVSAKPPHLSIIEKAEEQIGQIPDEAKSSGKSFRKYIGNLLLGNKGTIKKMIGSLSVEGEIKVSKFLYEIGVLYLVWAQSQSTPDNGKINVAILDDSIITIKKIETVELDEKGELKKKSSTRIAEFIKKYYPEYWGIQVYPIEQSVFFHKKTDEHWILSNMSSCPLEVEGIPFKNSEHLFQTLKFATPKSITAVYQSNNAKMTAKHFQKLGGHRREDWGQIFIDVMKFCLQQKYEQCPEFREELERTKGYNIVELQDKKNDKVSSRANAWGVKSKGQNYEGANLMGRLLMELRDGTMRYNLPDDWNKMLVIICGNK
;
A
#
# COMPACT_ATOMS: atom_id res chain seq x y z
N MET A 1 12.98 11.15 4.92
CA MET A 1 12.37 9.93 4.31
C MET A 1 11.24 9.40 5.19
N ILE A 2 10.30 8.64 4.59
CA ILE A 2 9.24 7.95 5.33
C ILE A 2 9.63 6.49 5.55
N VAL A 3 9.51 6.03 6.80
CA VAL A 3 9.72 4.64 7.20
C VAL A 3 8.60 4.19 8.14
N TYR A 4 8.45 2.87 8.31
CA TYR A 4 7.35 2.26 9.05
C TYR A 4 7.89 1.36 10.17
N HIS A 5 7.33 1.49 11.37
CA HIS A 5 7.64 0.66 12.52
C HIS A 5 6.42 -0.14 12.96
N GLY A 6 6.58 -1.45 13.15
CA GLY A 6 5.51 -2.36 13.58
C GLY A 6 5.70 -2.84 15.01
N THR A 7 4.67 -2.73 15.85
CA THR A 7 4.72 -3.07 17.28
C THR A 7 3.34 -3.49 17.82
N THR A 8 3.30 -3.97 19.04
CA THR A 8 2.07 -4.20 19.83
C THR A 8 1.85 -3.17 20.92
N SER A 9 2.82 -2.30 21.15
CA SER A 9 2.74 -1.22 22.13
C SER A 9 2.32 0.08 21.43
N LYS A 10 1.41 0.82 22.07
CA LYS A 10 1.03 2.17 21.64
C LYS A 10 1.73 3.19 22.51
N PHE A 11 2.50 4.08 21.91
CA PHE A 11 3.24 5.15 22.56
C PHE A 11 3.22 6.41 21.67
N ASP A 12 3.53 7.54 22.24
CA ASP A 12 3.54 8.86 21.59
C ASP A 12 4.94 9.37 21.24
N HIS A 13 5.99 8.73 21.76
CA HIS A 13 7.38 9.02 21.43
C HIS A 13 8.23 7.75 21.47
N PHE A 14 9.32 7.76 20.75
CA PHE A 14 10.35 6.73 20.81
C PHE A 14 11.34 7.08 21.92
N ASP A 15 11.76 6.09 22.68
CA ASP A 15 12.72 6.25 23.77
C ASP A 15 13.82 5.19 23.63
N ILE A 16 15.05 5.67 23.40
CA ILE A 16 16.21 4.81 23.19
C ILE A 16 16.59 4.03 24.46
N THR A 17 16.12 4.44 25.64
CA THR A 17 16.36 3.71 26.89
C THR A 17 15.64 2.36 26.93
N ASN A 18 14.57 2.20 26.17
CA ASN A 18 13.80 0.96 26.04
C ASN A 18 14.36 0.01 24.94
N LEU A 19 15.56 0.27 24.44
CA LEU A 19 16.21 -0.58 23.44
C LEU A 19 16.56 -1.94 24.02
N GLY A 20 16.04 -2.99 23.41
CA GLY A 20 16.31 -4.38 23.80
C GLY A 20 15.14 -5.08 24.49
N GLU A 21 14.05 -4.37 24.85
CA GLU A 21 12.84 -4.96 25.42
C GLU A 21 11.92 -5.62 24.35
N GLY A 22 12.14 -5.32 23.07
CA GLY A 22 11.40 -5.93 21.97
C GLY A 22 11.93 -7.31 21.56
N GLU A 23 11.08 -8.16 20.98
CA GLU A 23 11.42 -9.52 20.50
C GLU A 23 12.42 -9.54 19.32
N GLY A 24 12.93 -8.39 18.87
CA GLY A 24 13.91 -8.25 17.79
C GLY A 24 15.28 -8.74 18.23
N LYS A 25 15.77 -9.86 17.65
CA LYS A 25 17.17 -10.22 17.75
C LYS A 25 18.02 -9.08 17.20
N SER A 26 18.96 -8.56 17.98
CA SER A 26 19.87 -7.45 17.64
C SER A 26 20.88 -7.76 16.50
N LYS A 27 20.46 -8.57 15.52
CA LYS A 27 21.33 -9.09 14.45
C LYS A 27 21.98 -7.98 13.59
N PHE A 28 21.32 -6.83 13.49
CA PHE A 28 21.76 -5.69 12.69
C PHE A 28 22.14 -4.46 13.51
N GLY A 29 22.34 -4.62 14.82
CA GLY A 29 22.61 -3.56 15.79
C GLY A 29 21.40 -3.27 16.68
N VAL A 30 21.56 -2.37 17.65
CA VAL A 30 20.52 -1.93 18.55
C VAL A 30 20.08 -0.53 18.14
N GLY A 31 18.77 -0.32 18.00
CA GLY A 31 18.16 0.94 17.57
C GLY A 31 16.67 0.75 17.32
N HIS A 32 15.95 1.79 16.98
CA HIS A 32 14.54 1.70 16.60
C HIS A 32 14.41 1.14 15.19
N TYR A 33 13.96 -0.11 15.07
CA TYR A 33 13.85 -0.79 13.79
C TYR A 33 12.67 -0.28 12.98
N ALA A 34 12.91 0.12 11.75
CA ALA A 34 11.90 0.52 10.80
C ALA A 34 12.20 0.00 9.38
N SER A 35 11.21 0.04 8.50
CA SER A 35 11.33 -0.39 7.10
C SER A 35 10.79 0.69 6.17
N SER A 36 11.40 0.84 4.99
CA SER A 36 10.82 1.63 3.89
C SER A 36 9.57 0.98 3.28
N VAL A 37 9.21 -0.23 3.72
CA VAL A 37 8.07 -1.02 3.20
C VAL A 37 7.05 -1.23 4.31
N TYR A 38 5.83 -0.72 4.12
CA TYR A 38 4.72 -0.83 5.06
C TYR A 38 4.40 -2.29 5.43
N ASP A 39 4.31 -3.18 4.43
CA ASP A 39 4.01 -4.61 4.64
C ASP A 39 5.08 -5.31 5.51
N THR A 40 6.33 -4.84 5.47
CA THR A 40 7.40 -5.36 6.34
C THR A 40 7.16 -4.97 7.79
N ALA A 41 6.75 -3.73 8.06
CA ALA A 41 6.41 -3.29 9.41
C ALA A 41 5.21 -4.07 9.97
N THR A 42 4.20 -4.37 9.14
CA THR A 42 3.05 -5.18 9.56
C THR A 42 3.44 -6.61 9.90
N LEU A 43 4.34 -7.23 9.13
CA LEU A 43 4.89 -8.56 9.45
C LEU A 43 5.65 -8.57 10.78
N TYR A 44 6.40 -7.50 11.08
CA TYR A 44 7.05 -7.37 12.39
C TYR A 44 6.05 -7.19 13.52
N ALA A 45 5.03 -6.34 13.36
CA ALA A 45 3.94 -6.21 14.33
C ALA A 45 3.25 -7.56 14.58
N GLY A 46 3.06 -8.38 13.53
CA GLY A 46 2.47 -9.71 13.62
C GLY A 46 3.28 -10.70 14.45
N LYS A 47 4.60 -10.57 14.46
CA LYS A 47 5.51 -11.44 15.22
C LYS A 47 5.59 -11.07 16.71
N CYS A 48 5.24 -9.84 17.08
CA CYS A 48 5.22 -9.41 18.48
C CYS A 48 4.06 -10.04 19.24
N LYS A 49 4.26 -10.38 20.51
CA LYS A 49 3.18 -10.87 21.40
C LYS A 49 2.27 -9.70 21.77
N GLY A 50 0.95 -9.92 21.73
CA GLY A 50 -0.06 -8.91 22.05
C GLY A 50 -1.23 -8.97 21.06
N GLU A 51 -2.43 -8.64 21.50
CA GLU A 51 -3.65 -8.73 20.69
C GLU A 51 -3.74 -7.59 19.67
N THR A 52 -3.45 -6.37 20.10
CA THR A 52 -3.51 -5.19 19.24
C THR A 52 -2.16 -4.96 18.55
N LYS A 53 -2.21 -4.75 17.25
CA LYS A 53 -1.04 -4.49 16.41
C LYS A 53 -1.09 -3.06 15.88
N TYR A 54 0.05 -2.37 15.96
CA TYR A 54 0.18 -0.99 15.49
C TYR A 54 1.26 -0.90 14.42
N VAL A 55 1.03 -0.02 13.45
CA VAL A 55 2.06 0.43 12.51
C VAL A 55 2.15 1.95 12.60
N TYR A 56 3.35 2.40 12.87
CA TYR A 56 3.73 3.81 12.93
C TYR A 56 4.27 4.24 11.57
N THR A 57 3.78 5.33 11.03
CA THR A 57 4.41 6.05 9.93
C THR A 57 5.31 7.12 10.51
N LEU A 58 6.60 7.01 10.24
CA LEU A 58 7.64 7.87 10.78
C LEU A 58 8.25 8.72 9.66
N GLU A 59 8.47 9.99 9.95
CA GLU A 59 9.31 10.85 9.15
C GLU A 59 10.64 11.04 9.86
N VAL A 60 11.73 10.78 9.14
CA VAL A 60 13.11 10.93 9.61
C VAL A 60 13.96 11.58 8.53
N PRO A 61 15.09 12.23 8.86
CA PRO A 61 16.02 12.78 7.85
C PRO A 61 16.42 11.75 6.80
N ASP A 62 16.73 12.22 5.59
CA ASP A 62 17.19 11.36 4.53
C ASP A 62 18.57 10.78 4.83
N LEU A 63 18.86 9.61 4.25
CA LEU A 63 20.18 8.97 4.38
C LEU A 63 21.25 9.83 3.70
N THR A 64 22.35 10.05 4.42
CA THR A 64 23.57 10.66 3.88
C THR A 64 24.76 9.77 4.18
N ASP A 65 25.70 9.61 3.26
CA ASP A 65 26.82 8.66 3.37
C ASP A 65 27.65 8.85 4.65
N THR A 66 27.71 10.07 5.15
CA THR A 66 28.45 10.41 6.37
C THR A 66 27.70 10.14 7.67
N LYS A 67 26.40 9.74 7.59
CA LYS A 67 25.54 9.54 8.77
C LYS A 67 24.88 8.16 8.82
N HIS A 68 25.21 7.26 7.90
CA HIS A 68 24.67 5.90 7.95
C HIS A 68 25.72 4.84 7.60
N ILE A 69 25.49 3.64 8.07
CA ILE A 69 26.33 2.47 7.77
C ILE A 69 25.47 1.41 7.11
N VAL A 70 25.81 1.04 5.87
CA VAL A 70 25.17 -0.08 5.15
C VAL A 70 25.85 -1.38 5.54
N SER A 71 25.06 -2.34 6.05
CA SER A 71 25.59 -3.61 6.59
C SER A 71 26.50 -4.38 5.61
N ALA A 72 26.17 -4.35 4.32
CA ALA A 72 26.87 -5.11 3.27
C ALA A 72 27.98 -4.32 2.54
N LYS A 73 28.17 -3.03 2.84
CA LYS A 73 29.14 -2.15 2.16
C LYS A 73 30.16 -1.60 3.16
N PRO A 74 31.37 -1.23 2.73
CA PRO A 74 32.30 -0.48 3.56
C PRO A 74 31.64 0.81 4.10
N PRO A 75 31.91 1.20 5.35
CA PRO A 75 31.51 2.50 5.86
C PRO A 75 32.19 3.65 5.09
N HIS A 76 31.56 4.82 5.10
CA HIS A 76 32.18 6.02 4.54
C HIS A 76 33.47 6.36 5.28
N LEU A 77 34.47 6.90 4.55
CA LEU A 77 35.79 7.18 5.11
C LEU A 77 35.74 8.06 6.36
N SER A 78 34.91 9.11 6.33
CA SER A 78 34.75 10.02 7.49
C SER A 78 34.21 9.34 8.75
N ILE A 79 33.43 8.26 8.63
CA ILE A 79 32.97 7.46 9.78
C ILE A 79 34.11 6.63 10.32
N ILE A 80 34.93 6.05 9.44
CA ILE A 80 36.11 5.28 9.80
C ILE A 80 37.10 6.17 10.55
N GLU A 81 37.42 7.34 10.00
CA GLU A 81 38.36 8.31 10.59
C GLU A 81 37.91 8.70 11.99
N LYS A 82 36.63 9.11 12.19
CA LYS A 82 36.09 9.46 13.51
C LYS A 82 36.14 8.29 14.50
N ALA A 83 35.94 7.05 14.03
CA ALA A 83 36.05 5.89 14.88
C ALA A 83 37.54 5.64 15.28
N GLU A 84 38.45 5.74 14.32
CA GLU A 84 39.90 5.56 14.56
C GLU A 84 40.48 6.65 15.49
N GLU A 85 39.98 7.87 15.44
CA GLU A 85 40.36 8.93 16.39
C GLU A 85 40.05 8.56 17.86
N GLN A 86 39.00 7.78 18.12
CA GLN A 86 38.59 7.42 19.47
C GLN A 86 39.17 6.08 19.95
N ILE A 87 39.28 5.09 19.07
CA ILE A 87 39.61 3.72 19.46
C ILE A 87 40.90 3.19 18.85
N GLY A 88 41.63 4.04 18.10
CA GLY A 88 42.84 3.66 17.40
C GLY A 88 42.55 2.96 16.05
N GLN A 89 43.63 2.56 15.39
CA GLN A 89 43.57 2.05 14.02
C GLN A 89 42.76 0.76 13.90
N ILE A 90 41.86 0.72 12.93
CA ILE A 90 40.96 -0.40 12.65
C ILE A 90 41.54 -1.21 11.47
N PRO A 91 41.64 -2.54 11.56
CA PRO A 91 42.14 -3.38 10.47
C PRO A 91 41.27 -3.33 9.20
N ASP A 92 41.87 -3.43 8.03
CA ASP A 92 41.15 -3.32 6.73
C ASP A 92 40.07 -4.40 6.55
N GLU A 93 40.31 -5.60 7.06
CA GLU A 93 39.27 -6.66 7.04
C GLU A 93 38.04 -6.26 7.84
N ALA A 94 38.18 -5.50 8.92
CA ALA A 94 37.05 -4.98 9.70
C ALA A 94 36.36 -3.84 8.97
N LYS A 95 37.03 -3.09 8.09
CA LYS A 95 36.48 -2.01 7.26
C LYS A 95 35.76 -2.53 6.01
N SER A 96 35.87 -3.81 5.68
CA SER A 96 35.36 -4.42 4.44
C SER A 96 33.82 -4.34 4.31
N SER A 97 33.11 -4.23 5.41
CA SER A 97 31.64 -4.06 5.44
C SER A 97 31.17 -3.41 6.75
N GLY A 98 30.04 -2.74 6.71
CA GLY A 98 29.43 -2.16 7.92
C GLY A 98 29.15 -3.21 9.00
N LYS A 99 28.83 -4.44 8.61
CA LYS A 99 28.66 -5.57 9.54
C LYS A 99 29.98 -5.92 10.25
N SER A 100 31.08 -6.06 9.51
CA SER A 100 32.41 -6.38 10.06
C SER A 100 32.89 -5.23 10.95
N PHE A 101 32.77 -4.00 10.48
CA PHE A 101 33.13 -2.78 11.19
C PHE A 101 32.44 -2.69 12.57
N ARG A 102 31.13 -2.80 12.58
CA ARG A 102 30.31 -2.76 13.81
C ARG A 102 30.70 -3.87 14.80
N LYS A 103 30.87 -5.11 14.30
CA LYS A 103 31.24 -6.23 15.17
C LYS A 103 32.66 -6.10 15.76
N TYR A 104 33.60 -5.62 14.96
CA TYR A 104 34.96 -5.38 15.43
C TYR A 104 34.97 -4.35 16.57
N ILE A 105 34.36 -3.20 16.35
CA ILE A 105 34.25 -2.13 17.35
C ILE A 105 33.55 -2.64 18.60
N GLY A 106 32.40 -3.31 18.47
CA GLY A 106 31.66 -3.83 19.60
C GLY A 106 32.47 -4.82 20.44
N ASN A 107 33.22 -5.72 19.81
CA ASN A 107 34.14 -6.63 20.51
C ASN A 107 35.30 -5.87 21.19
N LEU A 108 35.84 -4.84 20.54
CA LEU A 108 36.86 -4.00 21.12
C LEU A 108 36.37 -3.25 22.37
N LEU A 109 35.18 -2.68 22.31
CA LEU A 109 34.54 -1.96 23.45
C LEU A 109 34.18 -2.89 24.61
N LEU A 110 34.06 -4.20 24.35
CA LEU A 110 33.93 -5.23 25.41
C LEU A 110 35.28 -5.67 26.01
N GLY A 111 36.39 -5.17 25.50
CA GLY A 111 37.73 -5.61 25.90
C GLY A 111 38.10 -7.01 25.37
N ASN A 112 37.35 -7.54 24.39
CA ASN A 112 37.66 -8.83 23.76
C ASN A 112 38.95 -8.73 22.96
N LYS A 113 39.78 -9.81 23.02
CA LYS A 113 41.01 -9.94 22.27
C LYS A 113 40.95 -11.22 21.41
N GLY A 114 41.60 -11.19 20.25
CA GLY A 114 41.65 -12.35 19.40
C GLY A 114 42.04 -12.03 17.95
N THR A 115 41.95 -13.01 17.08
CA THR A 115 42.20 -12.81 15.64
C THR A 115 41.05 -11.91 15.06
N ILE A 116 41.37 -11.19 14.00
CA ILE A 116 40.41 -10.33 13.30
C ILE A 116 39.16 -11.13 12.92
N LYS A 117 39.34 -12.35 12.41
CA LYS A 117 38.25 -13.27 12.07
C LYS A 117 37.31 -13.55 13.25
N LYS A 118 37.82 -13.66 14.47
CA LYS A 118 37.02 -13.82 15.68
C LYS A 118 36.31 -12.53 16.03
N MET A 119 37.00 -11.39 15.96
CA MET A 119 36.47 -10.06 16.30
C MET A 119 35.32 -9.61 15.37
N ILE A 120 35.31 -9.99 14.09
CA ILE A 120 34.27 -9.69 13.12
C ILE A 120 33.19 -10.79 12.99
N GLY A 121 33.40 -11.95 13.66
CA GLY A 121 32.52 -13.14 13.51
C GLY A 121 31.19 -13.01 14.21
N SER A 122 31.19 -12.82 15.51
CA SER A 122 29.99 -12.69 16.35
C SER A 122 30.14 -11.53 17.33
N LEU A 123 29.00 -11.03 17.83
CA LEU A 123 28.94 -9.99 18.84
C LEU A 123 27.79 -10.32 19.79
N SER A 124 28.00 -10.15 21.09
CA SER A 124 26.95 -10.29 22.10
C SER A 124 25.97 -9.13 22.05
N VAL A 125 24.80 -9.29 22.70
CA VAL A 125 23.81 -8.21 22.79
C VAL A 125 24.39 -6.97 23.50
N GLU A 126 25.16 -7.17 24.56
CA GLU A 126 25.88 -6.09 25.24
C GLU A 126 26.84 -5.35 24.30
N GLY A 127 27.58 -6.09 23.46
CA GLY A 127 28.45 -5.48 22.44
C GLY A 127 27.68 -4.71 21.38
N GLU A 128 26.52 -5.21 20.97
CA GLU A 128 25.62 -4.50 20.05
C GLU A 128 25.11 -3.18 20.64
N ILE A 129 24.77 -3.15 21.93
CA ILE A 129 24.38 -1.93 22.65
C ILE A 129 25.55 -0.94 22.71
N LYS A 130 26.72 -1.39 23.14
CA LYS A 130 27.91 -0.54 23.24
C LYS A 130 28.31 0.08 21.90
N VAL A 131 28.32 -0.72 20.85
CA VAL A 131 28.71 -0.20 19.52
C VAL A 131 27.66 0.72 18.93
N SER A 132 26.36 0.47 19.14
CA SER A 132 25.31 1.37 18.68
C SER A 132 25.42 2.75 19.35
N LYS A 133 25.68 2.77 20.66
CA LYS A 133 25.94 4.01 21.41
C LYS A 133 27.19 4.73 20.90
N PHE A 134 28.29 4.03 20.74
CA PHE A 134 29.54 4.58 20.18
C PHE A 134 29.33 5.18 18.78
N LEU A 135 28.62 4.46 17.90
CA LEU A 135 28.34 4.93 16.55
C LEU A 135 27.48 6.19 16.56
N TYR A 136 26.49 6.26 17.45
CA TYR A 136 25.70 7.48 17.65
C TYR A 136 26.57 8.65 18.10
N GLU A 137 27.47 8.45 19.07
CA GLU A 137 28.39 9.47 19.59
C GLU A 137 29.31 10.05 18.51
N ILE A 138 29.72 9.26 17.50
CA ILE A 138 30.50 9.74 16.36
C ILE A 138 29.64 10.28 15.19
N GLY A 139 28.31 10.38 15.39
CA GLY A 139 27.37 11.02 14.48
C GLY A 139 26.72 10.10 13.44
N VAL A 140 26.76 8.79 13.64
CA VAL A 140 25.99 7.83 12.81
C VAL A 140 24.55 7.80 13.32
N LEU A 141 23.58 8.05 12.42
CA LEU A 141 22.16 8.08 12.76
C LEU A 141 21.45 6.77 12.41
N TYR A 142 21.96 6.01 11.43
CA TYR A 142 21.30 4.81 10.93
C TYR A 142 22.26 3.65 10.69
N LEU A 143 21.81 2.44 11.05
CA LEU A 143 22.31 1.19 10.50
C LEU A 143 21.32 0.71 9.44
N VAL A 144 21.80 0.39 8.23
CA VAL A 144 20.96 0.12 7.07
C VAL A 144 21.25 -1.26 6.50
N TRP A 145 20.21 -2.00 6.12
CA TRP A 145 20.35 -3.24 5.37
C TRP A 145 19.21 -3.42 4.37
N ALA A 146 19.45 -4.23 3.33
CA ALA A 146 18.43 -4.55 2.33
C ALA A 146 17.23 -5.26 2.97
N GLN A 147 16.01 -4.91 2.56
CA GLN A 147 14.78 -5.53 3.03
C GLN A 147 14.72 -7.03 2.68
N SER A 148 15.27 -7.41 1.53
CA SER A 148 15.42 -8.80 1.08
C SER A 148 16.86 -9.11 0.70
N GLN A 149 17.38 -10.23 1.20
CA GLN A 149 18.71 -10.72 0.82
C GLN A 149 18.75 -11.29 -0.61
N SER A 150 17.60 -11.75 -1.13
CA SER A 150 17.49 -12.29 -2.49
C SER A 150 17.40 -11.20 -3.58
N THR A 151 17.03 -9.98 -3.21
CA THR A 151 16.93 -8.82 -4.11
C THR A 151 17.47 -7.56 -3.43
N PRO A 152 18.77 -7.48 -3.15
CA PRO A 152 19.33 -6.41 -2.33
C PRO A 152 19.24 -5.01 -2.95
N ASP A 153 19.20 -4.90 -4.27
CA ASP A 153 19.24 -3.64 -5.01
C ASP A 153 17.86 -3.12 -5.46
N ASN A 154 16.77 -3.58 -4.84
CA ASN A 154 15.41 -3.15 -5.18
C ASN A 154 14.99 -1.78 -4.56
N GLY A 155 15.91 -1.06 -3.94
CA GLY A 155 15.67 0.22 -3.27
C GLY A 155 14.86 0.13 -1.97
N LYS A 156 14.52 -1.08 -1.51
CA LYS A 156 13.78 -1.32 -0.26
C LYS A 156 14.77 -1.62 0.86
N ILE A 157 14.70 -0.84 1.93
CA ILE A 157 15.62 -0.93 3.04
C ILE A 157 14.92 -1.13 4.37
N ASN A 158 15.64 -1.71 5.30
CA ASN A 158 15.37 -1.65 6.72
C ASN A 158 16.44 -0.79 7.39
N VAL A 159 16.06 -0.13 8.46
CA VAL A 159 16.94 0.74 9.24
C VAL A 159 16.82 0.44 10.72
N ALA A 160 17.91 0.56 11.46
CA ALA A 160 17.89 0.79 12.90
C ALA A 160 18.30 2.26 13.12
N ILE A 161 17.38 3.04 13.70
CA ILE A 161 17.57 4.46 13.98
C ILE A 161 18.22 4.55 15.35
N LEU A 162 19.38 5.21 15.42
CA LEU A 162 20.21 5.30 16.64
C LEU A 162 19.89 6.54 17.49
N ASP A 163 19.13 7.48 16.93
CA ASP A 163 18.74 8.76 17.58
C ASP A 163 17.23 8.90 17.53
N ASP A 164 16.58 8.81 18.66
CA ASP A 164 15.12 8.96 18.77
C ASP A 164 14.65 10.41 18.57
N SER A 165 15.51 11.39 18.83
CA SER A 165 15.21 12.82 18.68
C SER A 165 14.91 13.23 17.24
N ILE A 166 15.38 12.44 16.24
CA ILE A 166 15.12 12.69 14.82
C ILE A 166 13.82 12.07 14.31
N ILE A 167 13.09 11.33 15.17
CA ILE A 167 11.90 10.59 14.77
C ILE A 167 10.66 11.48 14.96
N THR A 168 9.95 11.77 13.87
CA THR A 168 8.65 12.40 13.93
C THR A 168 7.55 11.38 13.62
N ILE A 169 6.65 11.12 14.56
CA ILE A 169 5.49 10.25 14.34
C ILE A 169 4.45 11.02 13.54
N LYS A 170 4.19 10.60 12.31
CA LYS A 170 3.17 11.21 11.43
C LYS A 170 1.81 10.55 11.59
N LYS A 171 1.78 9.25 11.87
CA LYS A 171 0.54 8.48 11.97
C LYS A 171 0.75 7.19 12.75
N ILE A 172 -0.27 6.82 13.52
CA ILE A 172 -0.35 5.53 14.21
C ILE A 172 -1.60 4.82 13.70
N GLU A 173 -1.45 3.61 13.19
CA GLU A 173 -2.56 2.80 12.68
C GLU A 173 -2.66 1.49 13.44
N THR A 174 -3.87 1.15 13.87
CA THR A 174 -4.18 -0.21 14.31
C THR A 174 -4.34 -1.10 13.08
N VAL A 175 -3.66 -2.22 13.04
CA VAL A 175 -3.72 -3.17 11.93
C VAL A 175 -4.27 -4.51 12.38
N GLU A 176 -5.13 -5.10 11.55
CA GLU A 176 -5.60 -6.47 11.74
C GLU A 176 -4.80 -7.40 10.83
N LEU A 177 -4.26 -8.45 11.40
CA LEU A 177 -3.52 -9.47 10.69
C LEU A 177 -4.35 -10.76 10.59
N ASP A 178 -4.16 -11.53 9.52
CA ASP A 178 -4.71 -12.85 9.37
C ASP A 178 -3.88 -13.89 10.17
N GLU A 179 -4.30 -15.15 10.12
CA GLU A 179 -3.61 -16.25 10.82
C GLU A 179 -2.16 -16.49 10.35
N LYS A 180 -1.79 -15.93 9.20
CA LYS A 180 -0.43 -15.96 8.65
C LYS A 180 0.40 -14.73 9.03
N GLY A 181 -0.16 -13.79 9.80
CA GLY A 181 0.49 -12.51 10.14
C GLY A 181 0.55 -11.53 8.97
N GLU A 182 -0.21 -11.76 7.89
CA GLU A 182 -0.36 -10.80 6.80
C GLU A 182 -1.52 -9.85 7.09
N LEU A 183 -1.43 -8.62 6.57
CA LEU A 183 -2.52 -7.67 6.68
C LEU A 183 -3.83 -8.31 6.19
N LYS A 184 -4.81 -8.39 7.05
CA LYS A 184 -6.17 -8.68 6.60
C LYS A 184 -6.52 -7.65 5.54
N LYS A 185 -6.71 -8.11 4.30
CA LYS A 185 -7.00 -7.25 3.16
C LYS A 185 -8.28 -6.47 3.42
N LYS A 186 -8.17 -5.28 4.00
CA LYS A 186 -9.30 -4.36 4.27
C LYS A 186 -10.04 -3.89 3.01
N SER A 187 -9.60 -4.28 1.80
CA SER A 187 -10.16 -3.69 0.57
C SER A 187 -11.60 -4.06 0.29
N SER A 188 -12.03 -5.30 0.57
CA SER A 188 -13.43 -5.70 0.39
C SER A 188 -14.32 -5.27 1.56
N THR A 189 -13.79 -5.32 2.77
CA THR A 189 -14.48 -4.87 3.99
C THR A 189 -14.77 -3.37 3.92
N ARG A 190 -13.81 -2.58 3.42
CA ARG A 190 -13.95 -1.11 3.36
C ARG A 190 -14.99 -0.64 2.35
N ILE A 191 -15.11 -1.28 1.18
CA ILE A 191 -16.18 -0.95 0.22
C ILE A 191 -17.53 -1.33 0.79
N ALA A 192 -17.66 -2.49 1.40
CA ALA A 192 -18.89 -2.93 2.04
C ALA A 192 -19.32 -2.01 3.19
N GLU A 193 -18.37 -1.55 4.01
CA GLU A 193 -18.60 -0.55 5.06
C GLU A 193 -19.07 0.79 4.49
N PHE A 194 -18.46 1.25 3.39
CA PHE A 194 -18.88 2.48 2.72
C PHE A 194 -20.28 2.36 2.15
N ILE A 195 -20.62 1.24 1.49
CA ILE A 195 -21.97 1.00 0.99
C ILE A 195 -22.95 1.02 2.15
N LYS A 196 -22.70 0.24 3.20
CA LYS A 196 -23.59 0.20 4.37
C LYS A 196 -23.80 1.57 5.01
N LYS A 197 -22.78 2.41 5.04
CA LYS A 197 -22.81 3.73 5.69
C LYS A 197 -23.43 4.81 4.83
N TYR A 198 -23.07 4.88 3.56
CA TYR A 198 -23.38 6.02 2.70
C TYR A 198 -24.40 5.71 1.61
N TYR A 199 -24.61 4.40 1.31
CA TYR A 199 -25.51 3.94 0.24
C TYR A 199 -26.27 2.68 0.70
N PRO A 200 -27.01 2.78 1.84
CA PRO A 200 -27.67 1.62 2.44
C PRO A 200 -28.66 0.92 1.49
N GLU A 201 -29.20 1.62 0.51
CA GLU A 201 -30.08 1.07 -0.53
C GLU A 201 -29.38 0.01 -1.41
N TYR A 202 -28.04 0.06 -1.55
CA TYR A 202 -27.24 -0.94 -2.28
C TYR A 202 -26.68 -2.04 -1.38
N TRP A 203 -26.97 -1.96 -0.07
CA TRP A 203 -26.48 -2.97 0.86
C TRP A 203 -27.28 -4.27 0.76
N GLY A 204 -26.58 -5.40 0.84
CA GLY A 204 -27.14 -6.72 0.89
C GLY A 204 -26.97 -7.56 -0.37
N ILE A 205 -27.22 -8.85 -0.23
CA ILE A 205 -27.18 -9.83 -1.32
C ILE A 205 -28.53 -9.84 -2.01
N GLN A 206 -28.50 -9.78 -3.35
CA GLN A 206 -29.66 -9.95 -4.22
C GLN A 206 -29.56 -11.30 -4.92
N VAL A 207 -30.70 -11.85 -5.29
CA VAL A 207 -30.84 -13.11 -6.02
C VAL A 207 -31.52 -12.83 -7.35
N TYR A 208 -30.91 -13.28 -8.44
CA TYR A 208 -31.39 -13.08 -9.80
C TYR A 208 -31.54 -14.44 -10.51
N PRO A 209 -32.74 -14.85 -10.95
CA PRO A 209 -32.90 -16.06 -11.75
C PRO A 209 -32.07 -16.01 -13.05
N ILE A 210 -31.31 -17.04 -13.37
CA ILE A 210 -30.43 -17.08 -14.56
C ILE A 210 -31.27 -16.88 -15.83
N GLU A 211 -32.42 -17.52 -15.94
CA GLU A 211 -33.33 -17.45 -17.08
C GLU A 211 -33.94 -16.06 -17.34
N GLN A 212 -33.93 -15.19 -16.31
CA GLN A 212 -34.44 -13.81 -16.38
C GLN A 212 -33.30 -12.79 -16.33
N SER A 213 -32.08 -13.19 -16.61
CA SER A 213 -30.92 -12.33 -16.45
C SER A 213 -30.00 -12.39 -17.65
N VAL A 214 -29.48 -11.23 -18.04
CA VAL A 214 -28.33 -11.11 -18.93
C VAL A 214 -27.07 -10.87 -18.13
N PHE A 215 -25.93 -11.43 -18.56
CA PHE A 215 -24.69 -11.28 -17.85
C PHE A 215 -23.56 -10.80 -18.75
N PHE A 216 -22.57 -10.18 -18.17
CA PHE A 216 -21.26 -9.89 -18.78
C PHE A 216 -20.14 -10.18 -17.78
N HIS A 217 -19.00 -10.69 -18.28
CA HIS A 217 -17.84 -11.06 -17.48
C HIS A 217 -16.52 -10.79 -18.20
N LYS A 218 -16.41 -11.20 -19.46
CA LYS A 218 -15.20 -11.13 -20.30
C LYS A 218 -15.51 -10.58 -21.68
N LYS A 219 -14.46 -10.13 -22.39
CA LYS A 219 -14.57 -9.46 -23.70
C LYS A 219 -15.29 -10.27 -24.79
N THR A 220 -15.38 -11.58 -24.63
CA THR A 220 -16.06 -12.48 -25.59
C THR A 220 -17.53 -12.70 -25.32
N ASP A 221 -18.07 -12.12 -24.23
CA ASP A 221 -19.47 -12.26 -23.91
C ASP A 221 -20.32 -11.33 -24.77
N GLU A 222 -21.52 -11.77 -25.13
CA GLU A 222 -22.47 -11.05 -25.97
C GLU A 222 -22.72 -9.63 -25.42
N HIS A 223 -22.95 -9.52 -24.12
CA HIS A 223 -23.25 -8.26 -23.46
C HIS A 223 -22.02 -7.52 -22.91
N TRP A 224 -20.81 -7.82 -23.43
CA TRP A 224 -19.58 -7.18 -22.94
C TRP A 224 -19.60 -5.65 -23.01
N ILE A 225 -20.33 -5.09 -23.97
CA ILE A 225 -20.44 -3.63 -24.12
C ILE A 225 -21.02 -2.96 -22.85
N LEU A 226 -21.77 -3.69 -22.01
CA LEU A 226 -22.31 -3.19 -20.76
C LEU A 226 -21.22 -2.97 -19.70
N SER A 227 -20.07 -3.64 -19.84
CA SER A 227 -18.96 -3.44 -18.90
C SER A 227 -18.39 -2.02 -18.99
N ASN A 228 -18.08 -1.42 -17.85
CA ASN A 228 -17.35 -0.15 -17.77
C ASN A 228 -15.94 -0.24 -18.38
N MET A 229 -15.41 -1.46 -18.59
CA MET A 229 -14.13 -1.73 -19.23
C MET A 229 -14.21 -1.92 -20.74
N SER A 230 -15.41 -1.94 -21.34
CA SER A 230 -15.58 -2.08 -22.79
C SER A 230 -14.98 -0.88 -23.54
N SER A 231 -14.67 -1.05 -24.80
CA SER A 231 -14.07 -0.01 -25.64
C SER A 231 -15.14 0.99 -26.08
N CYS A 232 -15.36 2.02 -25.26
CA CYS A 232 -16.22 3.16 -25.54
C CYS A 232 -15.45 4.43 -25.13
N PRO A 233 -14.74 5.10 -26.05
CA PRO A 233 -14.08 6.36 -25.75
C PRO A 233 -15.08 7.42 -25.32
N LEU A 234 -14.68 8.23 -24.34
CA LEU A 234 -15.49 9.30 -23.76
C LEU A 234 -14.70 10.61 -23.77
N GLU A 235 -15.41 11.72 -23.82
CA GLU A 235 -14.83 13.04 -23.58
C GLU A 235 -15.56 13.74 -22.44
N VAL A 236 -14.80 14.27 -21.49
CA VAL A 236 -15.37 15.02 -20.37
C VAL A 236 -14.59 16.32 -20.22
N GLU A 237 -15.28 17.46 -20.32
CA GLU A 237 -14.68 18.80 -20.30
C GLU A 237 -13.52 18.94 -21.31
N GLY A 238 -13.67 18.39 -22.52
CA GLY A 238 -12.66 18.40 -23.58
C GLY A 238 -11.47 17.44 -23.36
N ILE A 239 -11.53 16.56 -22.36
CA ILE A 239 -10.49 15.60 -22.02
C ILE A 239 -10.93 14.20 -22.44
N PRO A 240 -10.16 13.51 -23.30
CA PRO A 240 -10.49 12.17 -23.78
C PRO A 240 -10.15 11.08 -22.74
N PHE A 241 -11.05 10.13 -22.59
CA PHE A 241 -10.87 8.92 -21.79
C PHE A 241 -11.10 7.67 -22.64
N LYS A 242 -10.34 6.62 -22.38
CA LYS A 242 -10.43 5.36 -23.15
C LYS A 242 -11.76 4.63 -22.98
N ASN A 243 -12.37 4.75 -21.79
CA ASN A 243 -13.66 4.17 -21.42
C ASN A 243 -14.09 4.69 -20.05
N SER A 244 -15.28 4.30 -19.58
CA SER A 244 -15.81 4.71 -18.27
C SER A 244 -14.98 4.19 -17.07
N GLU A 245 -14.32 3.04 -17.18
CA GLU A 245 -13.38 2.57 -16.14
C GLU A 245 -12.15 3.50 -16.03
N HIS A 246 -11.62 3.96 -17.17
CA HIS A 246 -10.50 4.89 -17.19
C HIS A 246 -10.87 6.21 -16.50
N LEU A 247 -12.02 6.76 -16.83
CA LEU A 247 -12.57 7.96 -16.16
C LEU A 247 -12.74 7.72 -14.66
N PHE A 248 -13.42 6.65 -14.26
CA PHE A 248 -13.67 6.29 -12.87
C PHE A 248 -12.39 6.14 -12.04
N GLN A 249 -11.36 5.47 -12.60
CA GLN A 249 -10.10 5.29 -11.89
C GLN A 249 -9.30 6.59 -11.77
N THR A 250 -9.42 7.49 -12.73
CA THR A 250 -8.77 8.81 -12.71
C THR A 250 -9.42 9.70 -11.65
N LEU A 251 -10.76 9.75 -11.59
CA LEU A 251 -11.56 10.51 -10.59
C LEU A 251 -11.30 10.10 -9.14
N LYS A 252 -10.74 8.94 -8.91
CA LYS A 252 -10.49 8.36 -7.60
C LYS A 252 -9.37 9.05 -6.80
N PHE A 253 -8.48 9.76 -7.46
CA PHE A 253 -7.25 10.27 -6.85
C PHE A 253 -7.28 11.79 -6.68
N ALA A 254 -6.44 12.29 -5.74
CA ALA A 254 -6.34 13.69 -5.39
C ALA A 254 -4.95 14.29 -5.65
N THR A 255 -3.91 13.45 -5.81
CA THR A 255 -2.54 13.97 -6.01
C THR A 255 -2.18 14.03 -7.49
N PRO A 256 -1.49 15.11 -7.97
CA PRO A 256 -1.09 15.24 -9.37
C PRO A 256 -0.36 14.00 -9.91
N LYS A 257 0.58 13.46 -9.14
CA LYS A 257 1.35 12.26 -9.49
C LYS A 257 0.46 11.05 -9.81
N SER A 258 -0.53 10.77 -8.97
CA SER A 258 -1.41 9.62 -9.16
C SER A 258 -2.42 9.83 -10.28
N ILE A 259 -2.97 11.04 -10.39
CA ILE A 259 -3.91 11.42 -11.44
C ILE A 259 -3.26 11.28 -12.82
N THR A 260 -2.09 11.92 -13.01
CA THR A 260 -1.34 11.86 -14.28
C THR A 260 -0.95 10.43 -14.63
N ALA A 261 -0.42 9.66 -13.68
CA ALA A 261 -0.01 8.29 -13.93
C ALA A 261 -1.19 7.38 -14.30
N VAL A 262 -2.36 7.52 -13.67
CA VAL A 262 -3.56 6.73 -14.00
C VAL A 262 -4.12 7.14 -15.35
N TYR A 263 -4.20 8.44 -15.63
CA TYR A 263 -4.69 8.97 -16.89
C TYR A 263 -3.83 8.55 -18.09
N GLN A 264 -2.51 8.61 -17.97
CA GLN A 264 -1.58 8.22 -19.04
C GLN A 264 -1.45 6.70 -19.20
N SER A 265 -1.95 5.92 -18.26
CA SER A 265 -1.77 4.46 -18.24
C SER A 265 -2.53 3.75 -19.35
N ASN A 266 -1.91 2.71 -19.91
CA ASN A 266 -2.62 1.74 -20.76
C ASN A 266 -3.53 0.80 -19.95
N ASN A 267 -3.32 0.70 -18.63
CA ASN A 267 -4.15 -0.08 -17.73
C ASN A 267 -4.44 0.70 -16.46
N ALA A 268 -5.39 1.63 -16.54
CA ALA A 268 -5.78 2.53 -15.44
C ALA A 268 -6.11 1.75 -14.14
N LYS A 269 -6.81 0.62 -14.25
CA LYS A 269 -7.19 -0.22 -13.09
C LYS A 269 -5.97 -0.77 -12.34
N MET A 270 -4.96 -1.25 -13.06
CA MET A 270 -3.73 -1.76 -12.43
C MET A 270 -2.90 -0.64 -11.83
N THR A 271 -2.76 0.49 -12.52
CA THR A 271 -2.05 1.67 -12.01
C THR A 271 -2.75 2.25 -10.79
N ALA A 272 -4.07 2.37 -10.82
CA ALA A 272 -4.87 2.78 -9.66
C ALA A 272 -4.68 1.83 -8.46
N LYS A 273 -4.64 0.52 -8.68
CA LYS A 273 -4.37 -0.47 -7.62
C LYS A 273 -2.98 -0.30 -6.99
N HIS A 274 -1.98 0.07 -7.80
CA HIS A 274 -0.64 0.39 -7.30
C HIS A 274 -0.69 1.60 -6.35
N PHE A 275 -1.26 2.73 -6.76
CA PHE A 275 -1.37 3.92 -5.91
C PHE A 275 -2.24 3.71 -4.66
N GLN A 276 -3.28 2.86 -4.75
CA GLN A 276 -4.05 2.48 -3.56
C GLN A 276 -3.20 1.77 -2.50
N LYS A 277 -2.25 0.93 -2.93
CA LYS A 277 -1.34 0.23 -2.01
C LYS A 277 -0.31 1.18 -1.38
N LEU A 278 0.13 2.20 -2.11
CA LEU A 278 1.06 3.20 -1.59
C LEU A 278 0.42 4.09 -0.50
N GLY A 279 -0.91 4.25 -0.51
CA GLY A 279 -1.62 5.15 0.41
C GLY A 279 -1.45 6.64 0.07
N GLY A 280 -2.24 7.51 0.72
CA GLY A 280 -2.09 8.96 0.64
C GLY A 280 -2.44 9.65 -0.70
N HIS A 281 -2.80 8.88 -1.73
CA HIS A 281 -3.08 9.41 -3.06
C HIS A 281 -4.57 9.53 -3.40
N ARG A 282 -5.42 8.74 -2.71
CA ARG A 282 -6.86 8.69 -2.96
C ARG A 282 -7.56 9.91 -2.33
N ARG A 283 -8.62 10.38 -2.95
CA ARG A 283 -9.53 11.38 -2.36
C ARG A 283 -10.02 10.92 -0.99
N GLU A 284 -10.05 11.82 -0.02
CA GLU A 284 -10.50 11.53 1.35
C GLU A 284 -11.99 11.17 1.38
N ASP A 285 -12.81 11.84 0.57
CA ASP A 285 -14.25 11.65 0.42
C ASP A 285 -14.63 10.45 -0.46
N TRP A 286 -13.65 9.72 -1.04
CA TRP A 286 -13.93 8.64 -2.01
C TRP A 286 -14.97 7.63 -1.53
N GLY A 287 -14.96 7.30 -0.25
CA GLY A 287 -15.93 6.37 0.33
C GLY A 287 -17.38 6.88 0.30
N GLN A 288 -17.57 8.20 0.19
CA GLN A 288 -18.87 8.87 0.17
C GLN A 288 -19.38 9.10 -1.25
N ILE A 289 -18.50 9.13 -2.24
CA ILE A 289 -18.85 9.57 -3.60
C ILE A 289 -18.66 8.50 -4.67
N PHE A 290 -18.03 7.34 -4.36
CA PHE A 290 -17.60 6.41 -5.40
C PHE A 290 -18.75 5.80 -6.23
N ILE A 291 -19.94 5.65 -5.66
CA ILE A 291 -21.13 5.19 -6.41
C ILE A 291 -21.61 6.32 -7.31
N ASP A 292 -21.71 7.55 -6.81
CA ASP A 292 -22.11 8.71 -7.61
C ASP A 292 -21.15 8.98 -8.76
N VAL A 293 -19.84 8.83 -8.51
CA VAL A 293 -18.83 8.90 -9.57
C VAL A 293 -19.02 7.80 -10.60
N MET A 294 -19.35 6.56 -10.20
CA MET A 294 -19.63 5.49 -11.16
C MET A 294 -20.90 5.79 -11.96
N LYS A 295 -21.96 6.27 -11.31
CA LYS A 295 -23.19 6.70 -12.00
C LYS A 295 -22.89 7.77 -13.04
N PHE A 296 -22.09 8.78 -12.69
CA PHE A 296 -21.63 9.79 -13.63
C PHE A 296 -20.88 9.18 -14.82
N CYS A 297 -19.93 8.29 -14.56
CA CYS A 297 -19.17 7.62 -15.63
C CYS A 297 -20.06 6.78 -16.57
N LEU A 298 -21.07 6.12 -16.02
CA LEU A 298 -22.06 5.35 -16.81
C LEU A 298 -22.97 6.28 -17.60
N GLN A 299 -23.39 7.43 -17.04
CA GLN A 299 -24.16 8.44 -17.74
C GLN A 299 -23.37 9.01 -18.92
N GLN A 300 -22.11 9.35 -18.75
CA GLN A 300 -21.24 9.81 -19.84
C GLN A 300 -21.11 8.75 -20.96
N LYS A 301 -21.01 7.49 -20.56
CA LYS A 301 -21.00 6.39 -21.54
C LYS A 301 -22.33 6.27 -22.29
N TYR A 302 -23.45 6.41 -21.60
CA TYR A 302 -24.79 6.36 -22.21
C TYR A 302 -24.99 7.47 -23.24
N GLU A 303 -24.55 8.68 -22.92
CA GLU A 303 -24.68 9.84 -23.80
C GLU A 303 -23.81 9.76 -25.04
N GLN A 304 -22.59 9.18 -24.92
CA GLN A 304 -21.56 9.26 -25.93
C GLN A 304 -21.32 7.95 -26.72
N CYS A 305 -21.90 6.81 -26.28
CA CYS A 305 -21.68 5.51 -26.90
C CYS A 305 -23.03 4.91 -27.37
N PRO A 306 -23.39 5.08 -28.64
CA PRO A 306 -24.66 4.57 -29.17
C PRO A 306 -24.83 3.06 -29.01
N GLU A 307 -23.77 2.27 -29.25
CA GLU A 307 -23.81 0.81 -29.14
C GLU A 307 -24.10 0.36 -27.69
N PHE A 308 -23.55 1.07 -26.70
CA PHE A 308 -23.85 0.81 -25.30
C PHE A 308 -25.31 1.13 -24.97
N ARG A 309 -25.82 2.25 -25.45
CA ARG A 309 -27.21 2.66 -25.23
C ARG A 309 -28.19 1.67 -25.85
N GLU A 310 -27.95 1.27 -27.11
CA GLU A 310 -28.79 0.28 -27.80
C GLU A 310 -28.79 -1.06 -27.07
N GLU A 311 -27.62 -1.54 -26.63
CA GLU A 311 -27.52 -2.79 -25.91
C GLU A 311 -28.20 -2.71 -24.54
N LEU A 312 -28.06 -1.60 -23.84
CA LEU A 312 -28.72 -1.37 -22.56
C LEU A 312 -30.25 -1.42 -22.70
N GLU A 313 -30.79 -0.80 -23.76
CA GLU A 313 -32.23 -0.84 -24.09
C GLU A 313 -32.71 -2.26 -24.43
N ARG A 314 -31.90 -3.07 -25.12
CA ARG A 314 -32.25 -4.48 -25.42
C ARG A 314 -32.43 -5.34 -24.18
N THR A 315 -31.84 -4.94 -23.07
CA THR A 315 -31.98 -5.67 -21.79
C THR A 315 -33.30 -5.36 -21.05
N LYS A 316 -34.20 -4.57 -21.61
CA LYS A 316 -35.50 -4.29 -20.98
C LYS A 316 -36.27 -5.59 -20.65
N GLY A 317 -36.75 -5.67 -19.43
CA GLY A 317 -37.43 -6.87 -18.93
C GLY A 317 -36.50 -7.93 -18.32
N TYR A 318 -35.19 -7.79 -18.46
CA TYR A 318 -34.20 -8.68 -17.87
C TYR A 318 -33.44 -8.01 -16.74
N ASN A 319 -32.98 -8.81 -15.78
CA ASN A 319 -31.96 -8.37 -14.84
C ASN A 319 -30.61 -8.28 -15.54
N ILE A 320 -29.80 -7.30 -15.16
CA ILE A 320 -28.42 -7.16 -15.63
C ILE A 320 -27.48 -7.56 -14.50
N VAL A 321 -26.52 -8.47 -14.77
CA VAL A 321 -25.58 -8.91 -13.74
C VAL A 321 -24.14 -8.87 -14.24
N GLU A 322 -23.23 -8.35 -13.41
CA GLU A 322 -21.79 -8.49 -13.61
C GLU A 322 -21.33 -9.82 -12.99
N LEU A 323 -21.05 -10.83 -13.83
CA LEU A 323 -20.64 -12.13 -13.34
C LEU A 323 -19.17 -12.12 -12.92
N GLN A 324 -18.87 -12.63 -11.73
CA GLN A 324 -17.51 -12.66 -11.16
C GLN A 324 -17.07 -14.08 -10.78
N ASP A 325 -17.42 -15.07 -11.59
CA ASP A 325 -17.00 -16.46 -11.37
C ASP A 325 -15.50 -16.63 -11.67
N LYS A 326 -14.75 -16.87 -10.60
CA LYS A 326 -13.38 -17.37 -10.66
C LYS A 326 -13.32 -18.76 -10.08
N LYS A 327 -12.82 -19.72 -10.84
CA LYS A 327 -12.74 -21.17 -10.47
C LYS A 327 -12.10 -21.47 -9.12
N ASN A 328 -11.38 -20.53 -8.48
CA ASN A 328 -10.64 -20.74 -7.24
C ASN A 328 -10.94 -19.71 -6.15
N ASP A 329 -12.05 -19.00 -6.22
CA ASP A 329 -12.29 -17.89 -5.33
C ASP A 329 -13.01 -18.32 -4.04
N LYS A 330 -12.24 -18.75 -3.03
CA LYS A 330 -12.72 -18.95 -1.66
C LYS A 330 -13.21 -17.64 -0.99
N VAL A 331 -12.96 -16.50 -1.61
CA VAL A 331 -13.37 -15.14 -1.16
C VAL A 331 -14.81 -14.83 -1.56
N SER A 332 -15.45 -15.74 -2.19
CA SER A 332 -16.74 -15.57 -2.86
C SER A 332 -17.94 -15.34 -1.98
N SER A 333 -17.87 -15.66 -0.70
CA SER A 333 -18.97 -15.40 0.24
C SER A 333 -19.09 -13.93 0.66
N ARG A 334 -18.05 -13.12 0.35
CA ARG A 334 -18.10 -11.69 0.50
C ARG A 334 -18.20 -11.13 -0.90
N ALA A 335 -19.41 -10.94 -1.35
CA ALA A 335 -19.69 -10.28 -2.60
C ALA A 335 -18.70 -9.14 -2.79
N ASN A 336 -17.81 -9.24 -3.79
CA ASN A 336 -17.29 -8.04 -4.36
C ASN A 336 -18.54 -7.22 -4.66
N ALA A 337 -18.72 -6.08 -4.02
CA ALA A 337 -19.93 -5.30 -4.09
C ALA A 337 -20.45 -5.07 -5.52
N TRP A 338 -19.56 -5.17 -6.52
CA TRP A 338 -19.85 -4.85 -7.92
C TRP A 338 -20.63 -5.94 -8.67
N GLY A 339 -20.49 -7.20 -8.32
CA GLY A 339 -21.05 -8.27 -9.15
C GLY A 339 -21.72 -9.40 -8.36
N VAL A 340 -21.96 -10.50 -9.08
CA VAL A 340 -22.64 -11.72 -8.61
C VAL A 340 -21.82 -12.96 -8.90
N LYS A 341 -22.26 -14.09 -8.32
CA LYS A 341 -21.78 -15.45 -8.63
C LYS A 341 -22.93 -16.33 -9.00
N SER A 342 -22.64 -17.34 -9.82
CA SER A 342 -23.57 -18.42 -10.13
C SER A 342 -23.74 -19.33 -8.91
N LYS A 343 -24.99 -19.62 -8.55
CA LYS A 343 -25.35 -20.56 -7.48
C LYS A 343 -26.63 -21.29 -7.83
N GLY A 344 -26.49 -22.52 -8.29
CA GLY A 344 -27.63 -23.30 -8.78
C GLY A 344 -28.26 -22.61 -10.01
N GLN A 345 -29.56 -22.32 -9.91
CA GLN A 345 -30.32 -21.65 -10.97
C GLN A 345 -30.36 -20.12 -10.82
N ASN A 346 -29.52 -19.57 -9.92
CA ASN A 346 -29.52 -18.14 -9.64
C ASN A 346 -28.13 -17.53 -9.75
N TYR A 347 -28.08 -16.23 -9.95
CA TYR A 347 -26.96 -15.38 -9.63
C TYR A 347 -27.18 -14.75 -8.25
N GLU A 348 -26.17 -14.79 -7.37
CA GLU A 348 -26.25 -14.19 -6.03
C GLU A 348 -25.10 -13.22 -5.79
N GLY A 349 -25.40 -12.04 -5.26
CA GLY A 349 -24.40 -11.00 -4.92
C GLY A 349 -25.04 -9.62 -4.74
N ALA A 350 -24.22 -8.64 -4.37
CA ALA A 350 -24.69 -7.25 -4.24
C ALA A 350 -25.01 -6.62 -5.61
N ASN A 351 -24.31 -7.07 -6.66
CA ASN A 351 -24.55 -6.68 -8.06
C ASN A 351 -24.64 -5.16 -8.29
N LEU A 352 -23.78 -4.39 -7.61
CA LEU A 352 -23.83 -2.93 -7.70
C LEU A 352 -23.79 -2.44 -9.16
N MET A 353 -22.88 -3.01 -9.99
CA MET A 353 -22.78 -2.61 -11.40
C MET A 353 -24.06 -2.89 -12.17
N GLY A 354 -24.63 -4.10 -12.05
CA GLY A 354 -25.87 -4.44 -12.72
C GLY A 354 -27.06 -3.57 -12.26
N ARG A 355 -27.13 -3.24 -10.98
CA ARG A 355 -28.17 -2.35 -10.42
C ARG A 355 -28.04 -0.94 -10.98
N LEU A 356 -26.83 -0.38 -11.04
CA LEU A 356 -26.61 0.94 -11.63
C LEU A 356 -26.97 0.97 -13.13
N LEU A 357 -26.67 -0.10 -13.86
CA LEU A 357 -27.07 -0.24 -15.28
C LEU A 357 -28.59 -0.32 -15.43
N MET A 358 -29.29 -1.05 -14.56
CA MET A 358 -30.76 -1.10 -14.58
C MET A 358 -31.36 0.26 -14.23
N GLU A 359 -30.84 0.97 -13.25
CA GLU A 359 -31.29 2.34 -12.91
C GLU A 359 -31.07 3.31 -14.08
N LEU A 360 -29.95 3.21 -14.79
CA LEU A 360 -29.66 4.02 -15.96
C LEU A 360 -30.67 3.72 -17.12
N ARG A 361 -30.87 2.43 -17.42
CA ARG A 361 -31.83 1.96 -18.42
C ARG A 361 -33.24 2.45 -18.14
N ASP A 362 -33.65 2.36 -16.88
CA ASP A 362 -35.02 2.64 -16.46
C ASP A 362 -35.25 4.14 -16.16
N GLY A 363 -34.22 5.00 -16.38
CA GLY A 363 -34.31 6.46 -16.18
C GLY A 363 -34.43 6.89 -14.72
N THR A 364 -34.17 5.99 -13.78
CA THR A 364 -34.32 6.24 -12.34
C THR A 364 -33.01 6.63 -11.66
N MET A 365 -31.87 6.52 -12.35
CA MET A 365 -30.56 6.83 -11.81
C MET A 365 -30.45 8.30 -11.39
N ARG A 366 -30.02 8.53 -10.15
CA ARG A 366 -29.71 9.86 -9.62
C ARG A 366 -28.36 9.83 -8.95
N TYR A 367 -27.59 10.89 -9.08
CA TYR A 367 -26.27 11.05 -8.42
C TYR A 367 -26.01 12.51 -8.10
N ASN A 368 -25.12 12.72 -7.13
CA ASN A 368 -24.64 14.03 -6.75
C ASN A 368 -23.12 14.00 -6.65
N LEU A 369 -22.45 14.81 -7.46
CA LEU A 369 -21.00 14.97 -7.39
C LEU A 369 -20.67 16.19 -6.52
N PRO A 370 -19.56 16.15 -5.75
CA PRO A 370 -19.09 17.32 -5.03
C PRO A 370 -18.66 18.43 -6.02
N ASP A 371 -18.77 19.69 -5.61
CA ASP A 371 -18.43 20.85 -6.46
C ASP A 371 -17.03 20.79 -7.05
N ASP A 372 -16.13 20.09 -6.39
CA ASP A 372 -14.74 19.93 -6.80
C ASP A 372 -14.44 18.63 -7.56
N TRP A 373 -15.45 17.93 -8.03
CA TRP A 373 -15.29 16.64 -8.73
C TRP A 373 -14.34 16.72 -9.92
N ASN A 374 -14.29 17.86 -10.61
CA ASN A 374 -13.51 18.09 -11.82
C ASN A 374 -12.10 18.66 -11.57
N LYS A 375 -11.69 18.94 -10.33
CA LYS A 375 -10.34 19.47 -10.02
C LYS A 375 -9.20 18.68 -10.65
N MET A 376 -9.36 17.37 -10.79
CA MET A 376 -8.34 16.57 -11.45
C MET A 376 -8.24 16.83 -12.96
N LEU A 377 -9.31 17.30 -13.61
CA LEU A 377 -9.27 17.65 -15.04
C LEU A 377 -8.31 18.82 -15.28
N VAL A 378 -8.28 19.78 -14.35
CA VAL A 378 -7.33 20.90 -14.38
C VAL A 378 -5.88 20.41 -14.30
N ILE A 379 -5.61 19.39 -13.49
CA ILE A 379 -4.29 18.79 -13.37
C ILE A 379 -3.87 18.12 -14.69
N ILE A 380 -4.79 17.44 -15.36
CA ILE A 380 -4.53 16.80 -16.65
C ILE A 380 -4.26 17.84 -17.74
N CYS A 381 -5.04 18.93 -17.77
CA CYS A 381 -4.87 20.03 -18.73
C CYS A 381 -3.57 20.81 -18.51
N GLY A 382 -3.17 21.05 -17.24
CA GLY A 382 -1.96 21.80 -16.90
C GLY A 382 -0.64 21.07 -17.20
N ASN A 383 -0.72 19.78 -17.53
CA ASN A 383 0.42 18.94 -17.93
C ASN A 383 0.51 18.73 -19.46
N LYS A 384 -0.29 19.42 -20.26
CA LYS A 384 -0.17 19.55 -21.70
C LYS A 384 0.60 20.84 -22.02
#